data_0b35f02bd66edae1bd88e1e833c98725
#
_entry.id   0b35f02bd66edae1bd88e1e833c98725
#
_cell.length_a   1.000
_cell.length_b   1.000
_cell.length_c   1.000
_cell.angle_alpha   90.00
_cell.angle_beta   90.00
_cell.angle_gamma   90.00
#
_symmetry.space_group_name_H-M   'P 1'
#
loop_
_entity.id
_entity.type
_entity.pdbx_description
1 polymer ?
#
loop_
_entity_poly.entity_id
_entity_poly.type
_entity_poly.pdbx_seq_one_letter_code
_entity_poly.pdbx_strand_id
1 'polypeptide(L)'
;VKFARGLRKVAETGEEHGHTKAILSVAVSPSGKFVATGGEDRKLIIWDAATLTPMQTFNQHRDAVSGLAFVRHISTMSSGEQLFSGSYDRTIKTWSLSSAGHAYVETLFGHQDNVSSVAAMAIDQCISVGARDRTARLWKVVEETQLVFRGGSSKNTYQENTIDCVAPLPPSHFVTGSDSGSISLWSIYKKKPLHTIQCAHGLDPLPPLDELSAEVDQKLADSNSRFLRRMPRWITALATVPGTDIVLSGSWDGFIRAWKVSEDKRTIIPLGPVGGGKLGSAAPDTPSRQLKQTLELNTATDADTMSVDEPQNQPTEDTEDTKDEAEPLITGVINDIAVFERRADTAKPGQGPAESKSKIKSSELEPRGLCIVAAVGKEHRFGRWKCFTNNFHEGSAADGRNGAVVFEVPFISDSKQ
;
A
#
# COMPACT_ATOMS: atom_id res chain seq x y z
N VAL A 1 6.47 19.04 -9.11
CA VAL A 1 6.64 17.64 -9.53
C VAL A 1 7.98 17.55 -10.25
N LYS A 2 9.00 17.00 -9.58
CA LYS A 2 10.30 16.73 -10.21
C LYS A 2 10.22 15.33 -10.79
N PHE A 3 10.10 15.22 -12.09
CA PHE A 3 10.23 13.94 -12.78
C PHE A 3 11.66 13.42 -12.66
N ALA A 4 11.85 12.16 -12.35
CA ALA A 4 13.14 11.48 -12.37
C ALA A 4 13.62 11.34 -13.84
N ARG A 5 14.24 12.38 -14.38
CA ARG A 5 14.78 12.37 -15.75
C ARG A 5 15.90 11.32 -15.98
N GLY A 6 16.48 10.78 -14.90
CA GLY A 6 17.56 9.79 -14.99
C GLY A 6 17.13 8.41 -15.52
N LEU A 7 15.93 7.93 -15.14
CA LEU A 7 15.41 6.64 -15.61
C LEU A 7 15.08 6.63 -17.12
N ARG A 8 14.77 7.79 -17.69
CA ARG A 8 14.52 7.94 -19.13
C ARG A 8 15.78 7.73 -19.98
N LYS A 9 16.94 8.12 -19.48
CA LYS A 9 18.22 7.99 -20.19
C LYS A 9 18.65 6.53 -20.40
N VAL A 10 18.36 5.66 -19.44
CA VAL A 10 18.68 4.22 -19.54
C VAL A 10 17.78 3.52 -20.57
N ALA A 11 16.53 3.96 -20.71
CA ALA A 11 15.61 3.43 -21.72
C ALA A 11 15.90 3.91 -23.16
N GLU A 12 16.56 5.07 -23.31
CA GLU A 12 16.86 5.66 -24.61
C GLU A 12 18.17 5.16 -25.24
N THR A 13 19.08 4.55 -24.47
CA THR A 13 20.40 4.11 -24.97
C THR A 13 20.39 2.79 -25.73
N GLY A 14 19.23 2.13 -25.88
CA GLY A 14 19.08 0.95 -26.76
C GLY A 14 19.96 -0.25 -26.40
N GLU A 15 20.68 -0.20 -25.28
CA GLU A 15 21.47 -1.32 -24.82
C GLU A 15 20.59 -2.36 -24.15
N GLU A 16 20.75 -3.64 -24.51
CA GLU A 16 19.95 -4.80 -24.08
C GLU A 16 20.00 -5.13 -22.58
N HIS A 17 20.40 -4.20 -21.74
CA HIS A 17 20.71 -4.44 -20.33
C HIS A 17 19.58 -4.06 -19.34
N GLY A 18 18.44 -3.56 -19.83
CA GLY A 18 17.29 -3.18 -19.02
C GLY A 18 16.17 -4.21 -18.97
N HIS A 19 15.09 -3.87 -18.27
CA HIS A 19 13.85 -4.64 -18.32
C HIS A 19 13.15 -4.49 -19.66
N THR A 20 12.64 -5.61 -20.18
CA THR A 20 11.88 -5.65 -21.44
C THR A 20 10.38 -5.50 -21.26
N LYS A 21 9.88 -5.62 -20.01
CA LYS A 21 8.49 -5.46 -19.61
C LYS A 21 8.35 -4.51 -18.42
N ALA A 22 7.14 -4.34 -17.90
CA ALA A 22 6.86 -3.47 -16.78
C ALA A 22 7.66 -3.85 -15.53
N ILE A 23 8.18 -2.84 -14.83
CA ILE A 23 8.80 -3.01 -13.51
C ILE A 23 7.67 -3.01 -12.47
N LEU A 24 7.57 -4.08 -11.69
CA LEU A 24 6.54 -4.25 -10.68
C LEU A 24 7.00 -3.83 -9.28
N SER A 25 8.30 -3.89 -9.01
CA SER A 25 8.84 -3.54 -7.70
C SER A 25 10.24 -2.93 -7.83
N VAL A 26 10.55 -2.01 -6.92
CA VAL A 26 11.86 -1.39 -6.78
C VAL A 26 12.21 -1.29 -5.29
N ALA A 27 13.47 -1.54 -4.97
CA ALA A 27 13.98 -1.37 -3.63
C ALA A 27 15.39 -0.76 -3.67
N VAL A 28 15.68 0.09 -2.68
CA VAL A 28 16.99 0.73 -2.52
C VAL A 28 17.66 0.15 -1.30
N SER A 29 18.94 -0.13 -1.43
CA SER A 29 19.74 -0.67 -0.32
C SER A 29 19.90 0.35 0.81
N PRO A 30 20.01 -0.07 2.08
CA PRO A 30 20.17 0.83 3.23
C PRO A 30 21.43 1.70 3.14
N SER A 31 22.49 1.19 2.51
CA SER A 31 23.72 1.97 2.28
C SER A 31 23.56 3.03 1.17
N GLY A 32 22.50 2.96 0.37
CA GLY A 32 22.30 3.81 -0.79
C GLY A 32 23.22 3.48 -1.97
N LYS A 33 23.91 2.31 -1.96
CA LYS A 33 24.83 1.90 -3.03
C LYS A 33 24.13 1.18 -4.17
N PHE A 34 23.11 0.38 -3.85
CA PHE A 34 22.44 -0.48 -4.80
C PHE A 34 20.96 -0.13 -4.95
N VAL A 35 20.44 -0.25 -6.14
CA VAL A 35 19.02 -0.27 -6.46
C VAL A 35 18.70 -1.63 -7.06
N ALA A 36 17.68 -2.30 -6.56
CA ALA A 36 17.17 -3.54 -7.12
C ALA A 36 15.84 -3.29 -7.81
N THR A 37 15.66 -3.80 -9.01
CA THR A 37 14.39 -3.72 -9.76
C THR A 37 13.93 -5.12 -10.15
N GLY A 38 12.64 -5.38 -9.96
CA GLY A 38 11.98 -6.62 -10.35
C GLY A 38 10.91 -6.36 -11.38
N GLY A 39 10.92 -7.12 -12.46
CA GLY A 39 10.03 -6.91 -13.58
C GLY A 39 9.12 -8.09 -13.92
N GLU A 40 8.14 -7.81 -14.74
CA GLU A 40 7.25 -8.80 -15.35
C GLU A 40 8.02 -9.73 -16.34
N ASP A 41 9.21 -9.31 -16.78
CA ASP A 41 10.12 -10.10 -17.59
C ASP A 41 10.88 -11.19 -16.80
N ARG A 42 10.53 -11.41 -15.53
CA ARG A 42 11.10 -12.39 -14.61
C ARG A 42 12.53 -12.08 -14.16
N LYS A 43 13.05 -10.92 -14.56
CA LYS A 43 14.41 -10.49 -14.24
C LYS A 43 14.43 -9.72 -12.91
N LEU A 44 15.49 -9.95 -12.15
CA LEU A 44 15.93 -9.09 -11.07
C LEU A 44 17.24 -8.44 -11.53
N ILE A 45 17.26 -7.11 -11.58
CA ILE A 45 18.44 -6.35 -12.00
C ILE A 45 18.93 -5.52 -10.84
N ILE A 46 20.22 -5.61 -10.55
CA ILE A 46 20.91 -4.78 -9.57
C ILE A 46 21.63 -3.66 -10.30
N TRP A 47 21.43 -2.45 -9.83
CA TRP A 47 21.97 -1.21 -10.39
C TRP A 47 22.87 -0.53 -9.37
N ASP A 48 23.89 0.14 -9.84
CA ASP A 48 24.62 1.13 -9.06
C ASP A 48 23.73 2.36 -8.83
N ALA A 49 23.49 2.74 -7.58
CA ALA A 49 22.58 3.84 -7.27
C ALA A 49 23.12 5.22 -7.68
N ALA A 50 24.44 5.39 -7.78
CA ALA A 50 25.07 6.65 -8.14
C ALA A 50 25.04 6.90 -9.66
N THR A 51 25.35 5.86 -10.43
CA THR A 51 25.48 5.95 -11.90
C THR A 51 24.22 5.49 -12.64
N LEU A 52 23.34 4.74 -11.96
CA LEU A 52 22.17 4.05 -12.53
C LEU A 52 22.56 3.11 -13.67
N THR A 53 23.75 2.55 -13.61
CA THR A 53 24.20 1.51 -14.55
C THR A 53 23.86 0.12 -14.01
N PRO A 54 23.43 -0.82 -14.89
CA PRO A 54 23.15 -2.18 -14.48
C PRO A 54 24.46 -2.90 -14.12
N MET A 55 24.53 -3.46 -12.93
CA MET A 55 25.69 -4.22 -12.45
C MET A 55 25.52 -5.71 -12.74
N GLN A 56 24.36 -6.26 -12.44
CA GLN A 56 24.10 -7.69 -12.61
C GLN A 56 22.62 -7.96 -12.82
N THR A 57 22.34 -8.90 -13.73
CA THR A 57 20.98 -9.38 -14.03
C THR A 57 20.85 -10.85 -13.62
N PHE A 58 19.77 -11.14 -12.87
CA PHE A 58 19.43 -12.48 -12.42
C PHE A 58 18.14 -12.96 -13.07
N ASN A 59 18.15 -14.22 -13.55
CA ASN A 59 17.01 -14.87 -14.23
C ASN A 59 16.53 -16.13 -13.47
N GLN A 60 16.70 -16.19 -12.14
CA GLN A 60 16.36 -17.36 -11.34
C GLN A 60 14.86 -17.50 -11.08
N HIS A 61 14.08 -16.42 -11.15
CA HIS A 61 12.63 -16.51 -11.05
C HIS A 61 12.00 -17.06 -12.33
N ARG A 62 10.94 -17.85 -12.17
CA ARG A 62 10.22 -18.46 -13.29
C ARG A 62 9.06 -17.62 -13.79
N ASP A 63 8.65 -16.61 -13.00
CA ASP A 63 7.57 -15.70 -13.30
C ASP A 63 7.89 -14.28 -12.79
N ALA A 64 6.98 -13.33 -12.98
CA ALA A 64 7.14 -11.93 -12.64
C ALA A 64 7.62 -11.72 -11.20
N VAL A 65 8.57 -10.81 -11.00
CA VAL A 65 9.08 -10.41 -9.69
C VAL A 65 8.22 -9.27 -9.16
N SER A 66 7.37 -9.58 -8.18
CA SER A 66 6.31 -8.69 -7.68
C SER A 66 6.67 -7.87 -6.47
N GLY A 67 7.65 -8.31 -5.68
CA GLY A 67 8.03 -7.65 -4.43
C GLY A 67 9.52 -7.75 -4.17
N LEU A 68 10.13 -6.66 -3.71
CA LEU A 68 11.53 -6.57 -3.33
C LEU A 68 11.64 -5.87 -1.96
N ALA A 69 12.49 -6.39 -1.09
CA ALA A 69 12.74 -5.78 0.20
C ALA A 69 14.17 -5.97 0.65
N PHE A 70 14.87 -4.88 0.92
CA PHE A 70 16.16 -4.91 1.61
C PHE A 70 15.96 -4.98 3.13
N VAL A 71 16.86 -5.70 3.79
CA VAL A 71 16.96 -5.65 5.24
C VAL A 71 17.51 -4.28 5.66
N ARG A 72 16.79 -3.55 6.48
CA ARG A 72 17.15 -2.17 6.90
C ARG A 72 18.28 -2.10 7.92
N HIS A 73 19.00 -3.17 8.18
CA HIS A 73 20.13 -3.18 9.10
C HIS A 73 21.40 -2.80 8.36
N ILE A 74 22.01 -1.68 8.73
CA ILE A 74 23.36 -1.32 8.27
C ILE A 74 24.33 -2.19 9.07
N SER A 75 24.68 -3.33 8.49
CA SER A 75 25.76 -4.13 9.05
C SER A 75 27.08 -3.41 8.77
N THR A 76 27.80 -3.05 9.82
CA THR A 76 29.18 -2.54 9.70
C THR A 76 30.18 -3.65 9.35
N MET A 77 29.68 -4.89 9.25
CA MET A 77 30.47 -6.06 8.94
C MET A 77 30.42 -6.38 7.43
N SER A 78 31.46 -6.98 6.96
CA SER A 78 31.77 -7.35 5.55
C SER A 78 30.83 -8.38 4.88
N SER A 79 29.68 -8.69 5.47
CA SER A 79 28.80 -9.78 5.01
C SER A 79 27.85 -9.43 3.87
N GLY A 80 27.91 -8.19 3.36
CA GLY A 80 26.98 -7.77 2.28
C GLY A 80 25.60 -7.35 2.80
N GLU A 81 24.79 -6.81 1.88
CA GLU A 81 23.42 -6.41 2.13
C GLU A 81 22.45 -7.51 1.66
N GLN A 82 21.48 -7.83 2.49
CA GLN A 82 20.52 -8.88 2.20
C GLN A 82 19.28 -8.31 1.51
N LEU A 83 18.90 -8.95 0.39
CA LEU A 83 17.71 -8.63 -0.38
C LEU A 83 16.80 -9.86 -0.43
N PHE A 84 15.49 -9.65 -0.30
CA PHE A 84 14.45 -10.63 -0.55
C PHE A 84 13.67 -10.25 -1.80
N SER A 85 13.38 -11.24 -2.65
CA SER A 85 12.52 -11.09 -3.83
C SER A 85 11.37 -12.09 -3.80
N GLY A 86 10.15 -11.60 -3.98
CA GLY A 86 8.95 -12.43 -4.14
C GLY A 86 8.49 -12.44 -5.58
N SER A 87 7.91 -13.55 -6.03
CA SER A 87 7.50 -13.71 -7.42
C SER A 87 6.15 -14.43 -7.55
N TYR A 88 5.55 -14.25 -8.70
CA TYR A 88 4.35 -15.00 -9.11
C TYR A 88 4.62 -16.49 -9.29
N ASP A 89 5.89 -16.91 -9.34
CA ASP A 89 6.27 -18.33 -9.29
C ASP A 89 6.05 -18.98 -7.91
N ARG A 90 5.43 -18.26 -6.95
CA ARG A 90 5.08 -18.69 -5.58
C ARG A 90 6.29 -18.88 -4.68
N THR A 91 7.46 -18.41 -5.09
CA THR A 91 8.70 -18.52 -4.32
C THR A 91 9.21 -17.17 -3.86
N ILE A 92 9.99 -17.21 -2.80
CA ILE A 92 10.81 -16.08 -2.35
C ILE A 92 12.26 -16.50 -2.49
N LYS A 93 13.10 -15.60 -2.98
CA LYS A 93 14.54 -15.85 -3.10
C LYS A 93 15.30 -14.85 -2.26
N THR A 94 16.39 -15.32 -1.70
CA THR A 94 17.29 -14.52 -0.88
C THR A 94 18.59 -14.26 -1.62
N TRP A 95 19.12 -13.04 -1.48
CA TRP A 95 20.27 -12.55 -2.18
C TRP A 95 21.22 -11.86 -1.22
N SER A 96 22.51 -12.01 -1.43
CA SER A 96 23.56 -11.27 -0.73
C SER A 96 24.25 -10.35 -1.73
N LEU A 97 24.22 -9.05 -1.45
CA LEU A 97 24.78 -8.01 -2.31
C LEU A 97 25.99 -7.38 -1.65
N SER A 98 27.14 -7.44 -2.28
CA SER A 98 28.36 -6.82 -1.79
C SER A 98 29.11 -6.12 -2.91
N SER A 99 30.07 -5.27 -2.56
CA SER A 99 30.94 -4.63 -3.54
C SER A 99 31.86 -5.62 -4.29
N ALA A 100 32.08 -6.81 -3.70
CA ALA A 100 32.87 -7.88 -4.31
C ALA A 100 32.06 -8.74 -5.28
N GLY A 101 30.74 -8.63 -5.27
CA GLY A 101 29.84 -9.39 -6.14
C GLY A 101 28.48 -9.63 -5.49
N HIS A 102 27.53 -10.04 -6.30
CA HIS A 102 26.16 -10.32 -5.89
C HIS A 102 25.87 -11.81 -6.07
N ALA A 103 25.29 -12.44 -5.06
CA ALA A 103 25.05 -13.88 -5.06
C ALA A 103 23.59 -14.21 -4.72
N TYR A 104 23.05 -15.19 -5.45
CA TYR A 104 21.87 -15.92 -5.02
C TYR A 104 22.23 -16.83 -3.84
N VAL A 105 21.41 -16.81 -2.79
CA VAL A 105 21.62 -17.62 -1.59
C VAL A 105 20.72 -18.85 -1.61
N GLU A 106 19.40 -18.66 -1.56
CA GLU A 106 18.46 -19.77 -1.48
C GLU A 106 17.05 -19.43 -1.98
N THR A 107 16.19 -20.45 -2.10
CA THR A 107 14.77 -20.28 -2.42
C THR A 107 13.91 -20.82 -1.31
N LEU A 108 12.93 -20.01 -0.87
CA LEU A 108 11.96 -20.34 0.15
C LEU A 108 10.64 -20.77 -0.52
N PHE A 109 10.18 -21.98 -0.21
CA PHE A 109 8.97 -22.57 -0.77
C PHE A 109 7.84 -22.63 0.25
N GLY A 110 6.59 -22.43 -0.17
CA GLY A 110 5.45 -22.60 0.73
C GLY A 110 4.16 -21.95 0.26
N HIS A 111 4.20 -20.76 -0.35
CA HIS A 111 2.99 -20.13 -0.88
C HIS A 111 2.28 -21.02 -1.90
N GLN A 112 0.94 -21.02 -1.84
CA GLN A 112 0.09 -21.79 -2.74
C GLN A 112 -0.31 -20.98 -3.98
N ASP A 113 -0.21 -19.65 -3.90
CA ASP A 113 -0.51 -18.72 -4.97
C ASP A 113 0.58 -17.65 -5.08
N ASN A 114 0.45 -16.76 -6.04
CA ASN A 114 1.37 -15.68 -6.34
C ASN A 114 1.75 -14.89 -5.09
N VAL A 115 3.04 -14.65 -4.89
CA VAL A 115 3.50 -13.71 -3.86
C VAL A 115 3.23 -12.29 -4.35
N SER A 116 2.39 -11.53 -3.66
CA SER A 116 2.02 -10.17 -4.04
C SER A 116 2.95 -9.11 -3.45
N SER A 117 3.45 -9.32 -2.24
CA SER A 117 4.33 -8.37 -1.56
C SER A 117 5.29 -9.09 -0.61
N VAL A 118 6.47 -8.50 -0.43
CA VAL A 118 7.49 -8.97 0.51
C VAL A 118 8.00 -7.78 1.31
N ALA A 119 8.26 -7.98 2.59
CA ALA A 119 8.86 -6.99 3.47
C ALA A 119 9.92 -7.64 4.35
N ALA A 120 11.06 -6.97 4.52
CA ALA A 120 12.09 -7.43 5.43
C ALA A 120 11.75 -7.03 6.86
N MET A 121 11.85 -7.96 7.80
CA MET A 121 11.56 -7.76 9.21
C MET A 121 12.83 -7.50 10.02
N ALA A 122 13.80 -8.36 9.82
CA ALA A 122 15.11 -8.34 10.45
C ALA A 122 16.13 -9.05 9.55
N ILE A 123 17.38 -9.17 10.02
CA ILE A 123 18.39 -10.01 9.36
C ILE A 123 17.85 -11.44 9.32
N ASP A 124 17.95 -12.06 8.14
CA ASP A 124 17.49 -13.42 7.87
C ASP A 124 15.99 -13.67 8.17
N GLN A 125 15.19 -12.60 8.22
CA GLN A 125 13.76 -12.69 8.43
C GLN A 125 12.99 -11.79 7.46
N CYS A 126 12.04 -12.38 6.75
CA CYS A 126 11.13 -11.63 5.90
C CYS A 126 9.68 -12.09 6.09
N ILE A 127 8.76 -11.18 5.77
CA ILE A 127 7.34 -11.47 5.70
C ILE A 127 6.91 -11.34 4.25
N SER A 128 6.12 -12.29 3.80
CA SER A 128 5.51 -12.28 2.49
C SER A 128 4.01 -12.51 2.58
N VAL A 129 3.29 -12.04 1.60
CA VAL A 129 1.86 -12.29 1.46
C VAL A 129 1.58 -12.92 0.11
N GLY A 130 0.76 -13.97 0.15
CA GLY A 130 0.27 -14.64 -1.03
C GLY A 130 -1.12 -14.10 -1.37
N ALA A 131 -1.33 -13.78 -2.65
CA ALA A 131 -2.57 -13.16 -3.10
C ALA A 131 -3.81 -13.95 -2.66
N ARG A 132 -4.21 -14.98 -3.42
CA ARG A 132 -5.42 -15.76 -3.16
C ARG A 132 -5.26 -16.88 -2.14
N ASP A 133 -4.03 -17.22 -1.72
CA ASP A 133 -3.83 -18.16 -0.63
C ASP A 133 -4.22 -17.57 0.73
N ARG A 134 -4.44 -16.25 0.79
CA ARG A 134 -4.88 -15.47 1.98
C ARG A 134 -4.00 -15.71 3.19
N THR A 135 -2.70 -15.93 2.96
CA THR A 135 -1.73 -16.13 4.02
C THR A 135 -0.65 -15.06 4.01
N ALA A 136 -0.29 -14.59 5.18
CA ALA A 136 0.98 -13.95 5.42
C ALA A 136 1.93 -15.00 6.03
N ARG A 137 3.19 -14.99 5.62
CA ARG A 137 4.20 -15.93 6.10
C ARG A 137 5.43 -15.18 6.58
N LEU A 138 5.83 -15.46 7.81
CA LEU A 138 7.11 -15.04 8.34
C LEU A 138 8.10 -16.18 8.11
N TRP A 139 9.17 -15.86 7.40
CA TRP A 139 10.26 -16.77 7.10
C TRP A 139 11.44 -16.43 8.00
N LYS A 140 12.01 -17.47 8.60
CA LYS A 140 13.25 -17.41 9.37
C LYS A 140 14.26 -18.25 8.63
N VAL A 141 15.09 -17.57 7.87
CA VAL A 141 15.98 -18.20 6.87
C VAL A 141 16.96 -19.15 7.55
N VAL A 142 17.68 -18.68 8.56
CA VAL A 142 18.69 -19.49 9.27
C VAL A 142 18.09 -20.67 10.01
N GLU A 143 16.87 -20.52 10.54
CA GLU A 143 16.17 -21.58 11.26
C GLU A 143 15.46 -22.55 10.31
N GLU A 144 15.44 -22.27 9.00
CA GLU A 144 14.68 -23.01 7.96
C GLU A 144 13.19 -23.21 8.35
N THR A 145 12.61 -22.27 9.10
CA THR A 145 11.25 -22.35 9.60
C THR A 145 10.37 -21.25 9.05
N GLN A 146 9.07 -21.53 9.00
CA GLN A 146 8.08 -20.54 8.61
C GLN A 146 6.88 -20.53 9.56
N LEU A 147 6.37 -19.32 9.85
CA LEU A 147 5.11 -19.14 10.57
C LEU A 147 4.04 -18.68 9.58
N VAL A 148 2.89 -19.35 9.59
CA VAL A 148 1.78 -19.07 8.69
C VAL A 148 0.67 -18.35 9.44
N PHE A 149 0.29 -17.19 8.96
CA PHE A 149 -0.82 -16.37 9.46
C PHE A 149 -1.94 -16.39 8.42
N ARG A 150 -3.17 -16.70 8.84
CA ARG A 150 -4.31 -16.80 7.92
C ARG A 150 -5.25 -15.64 8.13
N GLY A 151 -5.48 -14.86 7.06
CA GLY A 151 -6.48 -13.80 6.99
C GLY A 151 -7.90 -14.34 6.90
N GLY A 152 -8.85 -13.43 6.90
CA GLY A 152 -10.27 -13.73 6.80
C GLY A 152 -10.90 -14.02 8.17
N SER A 153 -11.63 -13.02 8.68
CA SER A 153 -12.53 -13.22 9.80
C SER A 153 -13.92 -13.49 9.26
N SER A 154 -14.62 -14.51 9.80
CA SER A 154 -16.03 -14.75 9.50
C SER A 154 -16.97 -13.61 9.93
N LYS A 155 -16.42 -12.61 10.65
CA LYS A 155 -17.14 -11.42 11.12
C LYS A 155 -17.02 -10.23 10.18
N ASN A 156 -16.23 -10.33 9.10
CA ASN A 156 -16.08 -9.25 8.15
C ASN A 156 -17.31 -9.15 7.25
N THR A 157 -17.81 -7.94 7.07
CA THR A 157 -18.96 -7.65 6.19
C THR A 157 -18.64 -7.98 4.73
N TYR A 158 -17.38 -7.76 4.33
CA TYR A 158 -16.86 -8.09 3.01
C TYR A 158 -15.86 -9.23 3.13
N GLN A 159 -16.02 -10.22 2.24
CA GLN A 159 -15.12 -11.37 2.21
C GLN A 159 -13.76 -10.95 1.67
N GLU A 160 -12.71 -11.27 2.41
CA GLU A 160 -11.32 -11.11 1.99
C GLU A 160 -10.95 -12.27 1.06
N ASN A 161 -10.65 -11.96 -0.20
CA ASN A 161 -10.26 -12.96 -1.20
C ASN A 161 -8.75 -12.95 -1.42
N THR A 162 -8.09 -11.80 -1.28
CA THR A 162 -6.64 -11.65 -1.46
C THR A 162 -6.03 -10.77 -0.39
N ILE A 163 -4.77 -11.05 -0.06
CA ILE A 163 -3.91 -10.16 0.71
C ILE A 163 -2.85 -9.61 -0.26
N ASP A 164 -2.82 -8.29 -0.46
CA ASP A 164 -2.07 -7.69 -1.55
C ASP A 164 -0.80 -6.98 -1.13
N CYS A 165 -0.77 -6.43 0.07
CA CYS A 165 0.37 -5.68 0.56
C CYS A 165 0.67 -5.99 2.03
N VAL A 166 1.95 -5.83 2.40
CA VAL A 166 2.45 -6.03 3.75
C VAL A 166 3.48 -4.96 4.09
N ALA A 167 3.41 -4.46 5.32
CA ALA A 167 4.39 -3.53 5.86
C ALA A 167 4.87 -4.03 7.24
N PRO A 168 6.19 -4.05 7.49
CA PRO A 168 6.74 -4.52 8.75
C PRO A 168 6.60 -3.45 9.82
N LEU A 169 6.32 -3.83 11.05
CA LEU A 169 6.35 -2.99 12.24
C LEU A 169 7.25 -3.67 13.29
N PRO A 170 8.57 -3.55 13.11
CA PRO A 170 9.52 -4.22 13.98
C PRO A 170 9.34 -3.85 15.46
N PRO A 171 9.72 -4.73 16.41
CA PRO A 171 10.41 -6.02 16.18
C PRO A 171 9.48 -7.22 15.96
N SER A 172 8.18 -7.13 16.29
CA SER A 172 7.33 -8.31 16.42
C SER A 172 5.94 -8.17 15.80
N HIS A 173 5.68 -7.08 15.10
CA HIS A 173 4.39 -6.81 14.49
C HIS A 173 4.52 -6.53 12.99
N PHE A 174 3.44 -6.69 12.27
CA PHE A 174 3.29 -6.31 10.87
C PHE A 174 1.84 -6.00 10.53
N VAL A 175 1.63 -5.32 9.43
CA VAL A 175 0.31 -4.92 8.96
C VAL A 175 0.11 -5.46 7.55
N THR A 176 -1.10 -5.93 7.26
CA THR A 176 -1.49 -6.40 5.92
C THR A 176 -2.68 -5.63 5.40
N GLY A 177 -2.74 -5.45 4.09
CA GLY A 177 -3.86 -4.86 3.37
C GLY A 177 -4.46 -5.84 2.36
N SER A 178 -5.77 -5.79 2.19
CA SER A 178 -6.53 -6.74 1.39
C SER A 178 -7.45 -6.09 0.36
N ASP A 179 -8.00 -6.91 -0.52
CA ASP A 179 -9.02 -6.54 -1.52
C ASP A 179 -10.39 -6.22 -0.90
N SER A 180 -10.64 -6.63 0.33
CA SER A 180 -11.82 -6.21 1.09
C SER A 180 -11.70 -4.80 1.69
N GLY A 181 -10.62 -4.06 1.37
CA GLY A 181 -10.34 -2.75 1.94
C GLY A 181 -9.97 -2.82 3.42
N SER A 182 -9.64 -4.00 3.95
CA SER A 182 -9.29 -4.17 5.35
C SER A 182 -7.80 -4.01 5.59
N ILE A 183 -7.47 -3.36 6.73
CA ILE A 183 -6.11 -3.27 7.27
C ILE A 183 -6.08 -4.10 8.54
N SER A 184 -5.22 -5.11 8.59
CA SER A 184 -5.09 -6.03 9.72
C SER A 184 -3.73 -5.92 10.38
N LEU A 185 -3.73 -5.76 11.71
CA LEU A 185 -2.52 -5.75 12.56
C LEU A 185 -2.26 -7.15 13.10
N TRP A 186 -1.04 -7.61 12.96
CA TRP A 186 -0.61 -8.94 13.38
C TRP A 186 0.56 -8.88 14.35
N SER A 187 0.63 -9.88 15.20
CA SER A 187 1.80 -10.18 16.01
C SER A 187 2.38 -11.53 15.60
N ILE A 188 3.70 -11.65 15.53
CA ILE A 188 4.39 -12.92 15.21
C ILE A 188 4.07 -14.04 16.23
N TYR A 189 3.59 -13.67 17.42
CA TYR A 189 3.23 -14.62 18.48
C TYR A 189 1.79 -15.15 18.39
N LYS A 190 0.95 -14.58 17.49
CA LYS A 190 -0.47 -14.95 17.37
C LYS A 190 -0.84 -15.24 15.92
N LYS A 191 -1.49 -16.38 15.69
CA LYS A 191 -1.90 -16.82 14.35
C LYS A 191 -3.10 -16.06 13.76
N LYS A 192 -3.81 -15.27 14.59
CA LYS A 192 -4.95 -14.44 14.18
C LYS A 192 -4.60 -12.96 14.30
N PRO A 193 -5.22 -12.07 13.50
CA PRO A 193 -5.00 -10.65 13.62
C PRO A 193 -5.38 -10.16 15.02
N LEU A 194 -4.64 -9.17 15.53
CA LEU A 194 -4.94 -8.50 16.80
C LEU A 194 -6.10 -7.52 16.64
N HIS A 195 -6.08 -6.79 15.53
CA HIS A 195 -7.09 -5.79 15.17
C HIS A 195 -7.24 -5.73 13.65
N THR A 196 -8.47 -5.49 13.19
CA THR A 196 -8.77 -5.32 11.76
C THR A 196 -9.71 -4.11 11.61
N ILE A 197 -9.31 -3.16 10.77
CA ILE A 197 -10.14 -2.06 10.32
C ILE A 197 -10.73 -2.48 8.97
N GLN A 198 -12.05 -2.47 8.86
CA GLN A 198 -12.75 -2.76 7.60
C GLN A 198 -12.97 -1.48 6.81
N CYS A 199 -12.96 -1.59 5.47
CA CYS A 199 -13.23 -0.47 4.56
C CYS A 199 -12.41 0.79 4.90
N ALA A 200 -11.10 0.62 5.14
CA ALA A 200 -10.22 1.69 5.60
C ALA A 200 -10.19 2.93 4.67
N HIS A 201 -10.39 2.72 3.36
CA HIS A 201 -10.53 3.77 2.35
C HIS A 201 -11.98 3.98 1.87
N GLY A 202 -12.97 3.47 2.64
CA GLY A 202 -14.39 3.59 2.32
C GLY A 202 -14.84 2.68 1.18
N LEU A 203 -16.01 2.98 0.65
CA LEU A 203 -16.65 2.23 -0.41
C LEU A 203 -16.66 3.04 -1.71
N ASP A 204 -16.54 2.35 -2.86
CA ASP A 204 -16.74 3.00 -4.15
C ASP A 204 -18.21 3.44 -4.30
N PRO A 205 -18.47 4.59 -4.93
CA PRO A 205 -19.82 4.97 -5.29
C PRO A 205 -20.42 3.91 -6.24
N LEU A 206 -21.72 3.73 -6.20
CA LEU A 206 -22.39 2.91 -7.21
C LEU A 206 -22.25 3.62 -8.58
N PRO A 207 -21.91 2.89 -9.65
CA PRO A 207 -21.95 3.44 -10.99
C PRO A 207 -23.35 3.94 -11.32
N PRO A 208 -23.50 4.91 -12.24
CA PRO A 208 -24.81 5.36 -12.69
C PRO A 208 -25.60 4.21 -13.32
N LEU A 209 -26.92 4.27 -13.27
CA LEU A 209 -27.81 3.20 -13.73
C LEU A 209 -27.57 2.81 -15.19
N ASP A 210 -27.22 3.76 -16.03
CA ASP A 210 -26.91 3.55 -17.44
C ASP A 210 -25.70 2.63 -17.69
N GLU A 211 -24.77 2.59 -16.73
CA GLU A 211 -23.61 1.69 -16.77
C GLU A 211 -23.89 0.34 -16.11
N LEU A 212 -24.89 0.28 -15.20
CA LEU A 212 -25.21 -0.91 -14.43
C LEU A 212 -26.15 -1.88 -15.13
N SER A 213 -27.00 -1.40 -15.99
CA SER A 213 -28.04 -2.20 -16.67
C SER A 213 -28.11 -1.87 -18.15
N ALA A 214 -28.17 -2.90 -18.97
CA ALA A 214 -28.51 -2.77 -20.42
C ALA A 214 -30.00 -2.66 -20.67
N GLU A 215 -30.83 -2.60 -19.63
CA GLU A 215 -32.28 -2.51 -19.74
C GLU A 215 -32.68 -1.07 -20.05
N VAL A 216 -33.55 -0.93 -21.07
CA VAL A 216 -34.08 0.35 -21.52
C VAL A 216 -35.15 0.89 -20.53
N ASP A 217 -35.76 0.01 -19.73
CA ASP A 217 -36.77 0.37 -18.75
C ASP A 217 -36.15 0.74 -17.41
N GLN A 218 -36.13 2.04 -17.10
CA GLN A 218 -35.53 2.59 -15.88
C GLN A 218 -36.12 2.00 -14.58
N LYS A 219 -37.42 1.65 -14.58
CA LYS A 219 -38.06 1.06 -13.39
C LYS A 219 -37.54 -0.35 -13.07
N LEU A 220 -37.26 -1.13 -14.12
CA LEU A 220 -36.66 -2.46 -14.00
C LEU A 220 -35.18 -2.34 -13.62
N ALA A 221 -34.44 -1.41 -14.18
CA ALA A 221 -33.08 -1.10 -13.83
C ALA A 221 -32.95 -0.69 -12.34
N ASP A 222 -33.84 0.16 -11.85
CA ASP A 222 -33.91 0.57 -10.43
C ASP A 222 -34.20 -0.61 -9.49
N SER A 223 -35.12 -1.50 -9.87
CA SER A 223 -35.44 -2.66 -9.04
C SER A 223 -34.28 -3.64 -8.92
N ASN A 224 -33.53 -3.83 -10.01
CA ASN A 224 -32.37 -4.70 -10.06
C ASN A 224 -31.15 -4.07 -9.35
N SER A 225 -31.01 -2.75 -9.39
CA SER A 225 -29.91 -2.03 -8.73
C SER A 225 -29.97 -2.07 -7.20
N ARG A 226 -31.15 -2.27 -6.59
CA ARG A 226 -31.31 -2.37 -5.12
C ARG A 226 -30.53 -3.52 -4.50
N PHE A 227 -30.17 -4.54 -5.27
CA PHE A 227 -29.36 -5.67 -4.81
C PHE A 227 -27.86 -5.46 -4.97
N LEU A 228 -27.42 -4.40 -5.65
CA LEU A 228 -26.03 -4.10 -5.83
C LEU A 228 -25.44 -3.50 -4.57
N ARG A 229 -24.39 -4.13 -4.06
CA ARG A 229 -23.64 -3.63 -2.92
C ARG A 229 -22.47 -2.78 -3.38
N ARG A 230 -22.24 -1.66 -2.69
CA ARG A 230 -21.03 -0.87 -2.85
C ARG A 230 -19.81 -1.73 -2.57
N MET A 231 -18.80 -1.66 -3.41
CA MET A 231 -17.57 -2.43 -3.25
C MET A 231 -16.55 -1.64 -2.40
N PRO A 232 -15.82 -2.32 -1.50
CA PRO A 232 -14.77 -1.67 -0.74
C PRO A 232 -13.60 -1.30 -1.64
N ARG A 233 -12.97 -0.17 -1.35
CA ARG A 233 -11.71 0.22 -1.99
C ARG A 233 -10.58 -0.62 -1.45
N TRP A 234 -9.86 -1.32 -2.30
CA TRP A 234 -8.77 -2.19 -1.91
C TRP A 234 -7.60 -1.40 -1.33
N ILE A 235 -6.87 -2.02 -0.42
CA ILE A 235 -5.59 -1.48 0.05
C ILE A 235 -4.52 -1.93 -0.93
N THR A 236 -4.04 -1.00 -1.75
CA THR A 236 -3.09 -1.28 -2.84
C THR A 236 -1.65 -1.08 -2.41
N ALA A 237 -1.41 -0.23 -1.42
CA ALA A 237 -0.08 0.07 -0.90
C ALA A 237 -0.10 0.23 0.62
N LEU A 238 0.94 -0.26 1.29
CA LEU A 238 1.20 -0.06 2.71
C LEU A 238 2.66 0.28 2.93
N ALA A 239 2.91 1.25 3.81
CA ALA A 239 4.25 1.58 4.27
C ALA A 239 4.22 1.90 5.76
N THR A 240 5.33 1.66 6.45
CA THR A 240 5.54 2.09 7.83
C THR A 240 6.57 3.20 7.89
N VAL A 241 6.33 4.19 8.74
CA VAL A 241 7.30 5.24 8.99
C VAL A 241 8.41 4.68 9.89
N PRO A 242 9.66 4.69 9.44
CA PRO A 242 10.77 4.11 10.20
C PRO A 242 10.88 4.70 11.61
N GLY A 243 11.10 3.83 12.60
CA GLY A 243 11.26 4.25 14.00
C GLY A 243 9.99 4.73 14.70
N THR A 244 8.83 4.62 14.08
CA THR A 244 7.55 5.05 14.64
C THR A 244 6.50 3.96 14.53
N ASP A 245 5.35 4.19 15.19
CA ASP A 245 4.16 3.33 15.14
C ASP A 245 3.14 3.81 14.11
N ILE A 246 3.58 4.56 13.11
CA ILE A 246 2.72 5.11 12.07
C ILE A 246 2.77 4.21 10.83
N VAL A 247 1.59 3.88 10.34
CA VAL A 247 1.35 3.13 9.10
C VAL A 247 0.67 4.06 8.10
N LEU A 248 1.09 4.02 6.86
CA LEU A 248 0.46 4.72 5.74
C LEU A 248 -0.19 3.70 4.82
N SER A 249 -1.38 4.02 4.36
CA SER A 249 -2.12 3.20 3.39
C SER A 249 -2.50 4.02 2.16
N GLY A 250 -2.50 3.37 1.01
CA GLY A 250 -2.91 3.92 -0.26
C GLY A 250 -3.95 3.04 -0.94
N SER A 251 -4.83 3.70 -1.69
CA SER A 251 -5.88 3.10 -2.51
C SER A 251 -6.07 3.97 -3.76
N TRP A 252 -7.27 3.99 -4.33
CA TRP A 252 -7.66 4.86 -5.45
C TRP A 252 -8.69 5.94 -5.06
N ASP A 253 -8.86 6.21 -3.77
CA ASP A 253 -9.73 7.30 -3.27
C ASP A 253 -9.09 8.69 -3.35
N GLY A 254 -7.84 8.77 -3.83
CA GLY A 254 -7.10 10.01 -3.97
C GLY A 254 -6.38 10.48 -2.73
N PHE A 255 -6.35 9.69 -1.65
CA PHE A 255 -5.72 10.04 -0.39
C PHE A 255 -4.74 8.97 0.08
N ILE A 256 -3.63 9.42 0.67
CA ILE A 256 -2.83 8.60 1.56
C ILE A 256 -3.39 8.77 2.96
N ARG A 257 -3.73 7.69 3.64
CA ARG A 257 -4.26 7.73 5.02
C ARG A 257 -3.19 7.28 5.99
N ALA A 258 -3.11 8.00 7.10
CA ALA A 258 -2.19 7.69 8.19
C ALA A 258 -2.94 7.03 9.36
N TRP A 259 -2.30 6.04 9.96
CA TRP A 259 -2.81 5.24 11.05
C TRP A 259 -1.75 5.14 12.13
N LYS A 260 -2.13 5.27 13.38
CA LYS A 260 -1.25 5.06 14.54
C LYS A 260 -1.55 3.70 15.15
N VAL A 261 -0.54 2.89 15.35
CA VAL A 261 -0.67 1.70 16.19
C VAL A 261 -0.53 2.13 17.64
N SER A 262 -1.45 1.68 18.50
CA SER A 262 -1.45 2.02 19.92
C SER A 262 -0.16 1.57 20.61
N GLU A 263 0.17 2.16 21.74
CA GLU A 263 1.38 1.84 22.50
C GLU A 263 1.44 0.39 22.96
N ASP A 264 0.29 -0.20 23.29
CA ASP A 264 0.14 -1.62 23.63
C ASP A 264 0.20 -2.56 22.41
N LYS A 265 0.36 -2.01 21.19
CA LYS A 265 0.41 -2.74 19.92
C LYS A 265 -0.80 -3.65 19.66
N ARG A 266 -1.97 -3.28 20.16
CA ARG A 266 -3.19 -4.11 20.01
C ARG A 266 -4.21 -3.53 19.07
N THR A 267 -4.22 -2.20 18.87
CA THR A 267 -5.22 -1.50 18.06
C THR A 267 -4.59 -0.56 17.06
N ILE A 268 -5.30 -0.30 15.98
CA ILE A 268 -4.96 0.70 14.97
C ILE A 268 -5.94 1.86 15.12
N ILE A 269 -5.44 3.08 15.17
CA ILE A 269 -6.20 4.32 15.35
C ILE A 269 -6.04 5.17 14.09
N PRO A 270 -7.12 5.63 13.45
CA PRO A 270 -7.03 6.51 12.29
C PRO A 270 -6.52 7.90 12.69
N LEU A 271 -5.53 8.42 11.94
CA LEU A 271 -5.04 9.79 12.07
C LEU A 271 -5.62 10.72 11.00
N GLY A 272 -6.13 10.15 9.89
CA GLY A 272 -6.71 10.90 8.79
C GLY A 272 -5.82 10.96 7.54
N PRO A 273 -6.23 11.76 6.53
CA PRO A 273 -5.50 11.89 5.28
C PRO A 273 -4.23 12.73 5.44
N VAL A 274 -3.17 12.33 4.73
CA VAL A 274 -1.91 13.08 4.64
C VAL A 274 -2.05 14.18 3.60
N GLY A 275 -1.72 15.41 3.96
CA GLY A 275 -1.73 16.56 3.03
C GLY A 275 -2.86 17.56 3.23
N GLY A 276 -3.65 17.42 4.30
CA GLY A 276 -4.59 18.45 4.77
C GLY A 276 -5.91 18.50 3.99
N GLY A 277 -6.84 17.67 4.34
CA GLY A 277 -8.25 18.03 4.35
C GLY A 277 -8.60 18.37 5.79
N LYS A 278 -9.47 19.34 6.03
CA LYS A 278 -10.08 19.53 7.34
C LYS A 278 -10.56 18.15 7.80
N LEU A 279 -10.19 17.78 9.01
CA LEU A 279 -10.66 16.56 9.66
C LEU A 279 -12.19 16.66 9.77
N GLY A 280 -12.89 16.40 8.68
CA GLY A 280 -14.29 16.04 8.71
C GLY A 280 -14.34 14.76 9.53
N SER A 281 -15.10 14.76 10.60
CA SER A 281 -15.33 13.65 11.53
C SER A 281 -16.03 12.47 10.84
N ALA A 282 -15.49 11.97 9.76
CA ALA A 282 -15.81 10.65 9.22
C ALA A 282 -14.99 9.64 10.02
N ALA A 283 -15.41 9.37 11.25
CA ALA A 283 -15.18 8.05 11.80
C ALA A 283 -15.63 7.05 10.70
N PRO A 284 -14.82 6.01 10.39
CA PRO A 284 -15.26 4.97 9.48
C PRO A 284 -16.64 4.54 9.96
N ASP A 285 -17.64 4.61 9.06
CA ASP A 285 -18.99 4.12 9.38
C ASP A 285 -18.80 2.69 9.86
N THR A 286 -18.81 2.55 11.16
CA THR A 286 -18.74 1.24 11.80
C THR A 286 -20.04 0.55 11.41
N PRO A 287 -20.00 -0.62 10.75
CA PRO A 287 -21.20 -1.33 10.28
C PRO A 287 -22.19 -1.71 11.40
N SER A 288 -21.80 -1.45 12.66
CA SER A 288 -22.58 -1.79 13.86
C SER A 288 -23.90 -1.09 14.01
N ARG A 289 -24.16 0.02 13.30
CA ARG A 289 -25.46 0.70 13.42
C ARG A 289 -26.50 0.19 12.43
N GLN A 290 -26.08 -0.22 11.22
CA GLN A 290 -27.01 -0.79 10.24
C GLN A 290 -27.39 -2.25 10.56
N LEU A 291 -26.48 -3.01 11.21
CA LEU A 291 -26.79 -4.39 11.60
C LEU A 291 -27.80 -4.47 12.76
N LYS A 292 -27.86 -3.45 13.63
CA LYS A 292 -28.88 -3.42 14.70
C LYS A 292 -30.28 -3.15 14.17
N GLN A 293 -30.42 -2.28 13.16
CA GLN A 293 -31.74 -2.03 12.54
C GLN A 293 -32.26 -3.22 11.74
N THR A 294 -31.37 -4.01 11.12
CA THR A 294 -31.79 -5.21 10.36
C THR A 294 -32.07 -6.41 11.28
N LEU A 295 -31.48 -6.47 12.46
CA LEU A 295 -31.74 -7.52 13.44
C LEU A 295 -33.00 -7.27 14.27
N GLU A 296 -33.38 -6.01 14.47
CA GLU A 296 -34.64 -5.68 15.12
C GLU A 296 -35.87 -5.88 14.22
N LEU A 297 -35.69 -5.90 12.86
CA LEU A 297 -36.77 -6.18 11.93
C LEU A 297 -37.11 -7.68 11.76
N ASN A 298 -36.21 -8.57 12.15
CA ASN A 298 -36.39 -10.02 11.97
C ASN A 298 -36.85 -10.78 13.21
N THR A 299 -37.16 -10.09 14.32
CA THR A 299 -37.67 -10.73 15.53
C THR A 299 -39.12 -10.40 15.86
N ALA A 300 -39.86 -9.72 14.97
CA ALA A 300 -41.25 -9.39 15.14
C ALA A 300 -42.10 -9.92 13.98
N THR A 301 -42.25 -11.21 13.89
CA THR A 301 -43.35 -11.84 13.15
C THR A 301 -43.69 -13.14 13.81
N ASP A 302 -44.65 -13.08 14.74
CA ASP A 302 -45.73 -14.03 14.88
C ASP A 302 -46.72 -13.48 15.91
N ALA A 303 -47.79 -12.85 15.42
CA ALA A 303 -49.12 -12.87 15.99
C ALA A 303 -50.09 -12.00 15.17
N ASP A 304 -51.12 -12.66 14.69
CA ASP A 304 -52.30 -12.11 14.00
C ASP A 304 -52.84 -10.79 14.58
N THR A 305 -53.18 -9.83 13.71
CA THR A 305 -54.54 -9.28 13.60
C THR A 305 -54.65 -8.22 12.51
N MET A 306 -55.66 -8.35 11.69
CA MET A 306 -56.11 -7.36 10.70
C MET A 306 -56.53 -6.05 11.39
N SER A 307 -56.06 -4.89 10.87
CA SER A 307 -56.85 -3.68 10.73
C SER A 307 -56.20 -2.73 9.75
N VAL A 308 -57.04 -2.32 8.80
CA VAL A 308 -56.78 -1.36 7.72
C VAL A 308 -56.79 0.03 8.35
N ASP A 309 -55.72 0.79 8.18
CA ASP A 309 -55.73 2.26 8.19
C ASP A 309 -54.46 2.78 7.49
N GLU A 310 -54.64 3.49 6.39
CA GLU A 310 -53.60 4.24 5.67
C GLU A 310 -53.10 5.40 6.55
N PRO A 311 -51.80 5.66 6.60
CA PRO A 311 -51.33 7.02 6.78
C PRO A 311 -50.57 7.53 5.56
N GLN A 312 -51.01 8.67 5.10
CA GLN A 312 -50.39 9.55 4.13
C GLN A 312 -48.95 9.84 4.56
N ASN A 313 -48.01 9.37 3.75
CA ASN A 313 -46.61 9.79 3.83
C ASN A 313 -46.40 11.04 2.97
N GLN A 314 -46.19 12.17 3.65
CA GLN A 314 -45.54 13.33 3.02
C GLN A 314 -44.05 13.02 2.78
N PRO A 315 -43.48 13.44 1.65
CA PRO A 315 -42.06 13.31 1.41
C PRO A 315 -41.31 14.27 2.34
N THR A 316 -40.55 13.72 3.27
CA THR A 316 -39.51 14.48 3.97
C THR A 316 -38.41 14.77 2.96
N GLU A 317 -38.23 16.05 2.64
CA GLU A 317 -37.07 16.58 1.93
C GLU A 317 -35.83 16.14 2.69
N ASP A 318 -35.08 15.19 2.08
CA ASP A 318 -33.73 14.89 2.46
C ASP A 318 -32.89 16.14 2.20
N THR A 319 -32.61 16.89 3.25
CA THR A 319 -31.60 17.93 3.22
C THR A 319 -30.27 17.25 2.89
N GLU A 320 -29.82 17.45 1.66
CA GLU A 320 -28.46 17.17 1.24
C GLU A 320 -27.50 17.95 2.14
N ASP A 321 -27.00 17.30 3.19
CA ASP A 321 -25.79 17.72 3.88
C ASP A 321 -24.64 17.64 2.87
N THR A 322 -24.40 18.72 2.14
CA THR A 322 -23.17 18.96 1.41
C THR A 322 -22.03 19.05 2.42
N LYS A 323 -21.54 17.90 2.85
CA LYS A 323 -20.28 17.79 3.57
C LYS A 323 -19.21 18.26 2.57
N ASP A 324 -18.47 19.31 2.94
CA ASP A 324 -17.23 19.73 2.30
C ASP A 324 -16.26 18.54 2.25
N GLU A 325 -16.44 17.64 1.29
CA GLU A 325 -15.48 16.58 1.02
C GLU A 325 -14.23 17.22 0.46
N ALA A 326 -13.11 17.05 1.16
CA ALA A 326 -11.83 17.54 0.70
C ALA A 326 -11.54 16.98 -0.70
N GLU A 327 -11.16 17.83 -1.64
CA GLU A 327 -10.83 17.40 -3.00
C GLU A 327 -9.67 16.39 -2.98
N PRO A 328 -9.77 15.31 -3.76
CA PRO A 328 -8.72 14.30 -3.82
C PRO A 328 -7.43 14.90 -4.39
N LEU A 329 -6.33 14.71 -3.67
CA LEU A 329 -5.01 15.22 -4.05
C LEU A 329 -4.32 14.38 -5.13
N ILE A 330 -4.73 13.12 -5.27
CA ILE A 330 -4.11 12.14 -6.17
C ILE A 330 -5.17 11.57 -7.09
N THR A 331 -4.94 11.66 -8.41
CA THR A 331 -5.80 11.02 -9.41
C THR A 331 -5.14 9.75 -9.91
N GLY A 332 -5.73 8.59 -9.61
CA GLY A 332 -5.22 7.27 -10.01
C GLY A 332 -5.07 6.30 -8.84
N VAL A 333 -4.48 5.15 -9.13
CA VAL A 333 -4.21 4.09 -8.16
C VAL A 333 -2.85 4.32 -7.50
N ILE A 334 -2.81 4.35 -6.17
CA ILE A 334 -1.56 4.39 -5.41
C ILE A 334 -1.00 2.97 -5.38
N ASN A 335 0.02 2.70 -6.18
CA ASN A 335 0.59 1.36 -6.34
C ASN A 335 1.66 1.03 -5.31
N ASP A 336 2.37 2.04 -4.80
CA ASP A 336 3.38 1.88 -3.76
C ASP A 336 3.61 3.19 -3.00
N ILE A 337 4.09 3.08 -1.76
CA ILE A 337 4.42 4.21 -0.90
C ILE A 337 5.80 4.00 -0.30
N ALA A 338 6.69 4.96 -0.47
CA ALA A 338 8.00 5.01 0.18
C ALA A 338 8.08 6.18 1.14
N VAL A 339 8.69 5.95 2.30
CA VAL A 339 8.83 6.96 3.35
C VAL A 339 10.28 7.04 3.79
N PHE A 340 10.81 8.24 3.87
CA PHE A 340 12.15 8.49 4.39
C PHE A 340 12.24 9.84 5.11
N GLU A 341 13.20 9.94 6.02
CA GLU A 341 13.52 11.19 6.71
C GLU A 341 14.40 12.06 5.83
N ARG A 342 13.96 13.30 5.63
CA ARG A 342 14.76 14.30 4.91
C ARG A 342 15.70 15.00 5.88
N ARG A 343 17.00 14.86 5.64
CA ARG A 343 18.03 15.60 6.38
C ARG A 343 18.24 16.99 5.78
N ALA A 344 18.75 17.94 6.57
CA ALA A 344 19.09 19.26 6.11
C ALA A 344 20.18 19.18 5.03
N ASP A 345 19.88 19.70 3.82
CA ASP A 345 20.90 19.85 2.79
C ASP A 345 21.95 20.85 3.25
N THR A 346 23.19 20.40 3.41
CA THR A 346 24.33 21.25 3.76
C THR A 346 24.91 22.03 2.57
N ALA A 347 24.35 21.86 1.37
CA ALA A 347 24.80 22.52 0.16
C ALA A 347 23.69 23.41 -0.41
N LYS A 348 23.88 24.73 -0.39
CA LYS A 348 23.15 25.66 -1.25
C LYS A 348 23.61 25.42 -2.70
N PRO A 349 22.70 25.21 -3.66
CA PRO A 349 23.10 25.11 -5.05
C PRO A 349 23.60 26.50 -5.52
N GLY A 350 24.89 26.62 -5.81
CA GLY A 350 25.45 27.81 -6.43
C GLY A 350 26.69 28.42 -5.79
N GLN A 351 27.24 27.86 -4.71
CA GLN A 351 28.55 28.29 -4.19
C GLN A 351 29.59 27.21 -4.49
N GLY A 352 30.59 27.58 -5.31
CA GLY A 352 31.72 26.73 -5.58
C GLY A 352 32.52 26.38 -4.30
N PRO A 353 33.48 25.45 -4.38
CA PRO A 353 34.15 24.89 -3.21
C PRO A 353 34.94 25.97 -2.49
N ALA A 354 34.34 26.58 -1.45
CA ALA A 354 35.06 27.39 -0.49
C ALA A 354 35.57 26.43 0.60
N GLU A 355 36.87 26.34 0.72
CA GLU A 355 37.59 25.67 1.78
C GLU A 355 37.17 26.23 3.15
N SER A 356 36.30 25.48 3.85
CA SER A 356 36.16 25.61 5.29
C SER A 356 36.13 24.22 5.90
N LYS A 357 37.30 23.78 6.35
CA LYS A 357 37.50 22.62 7.20
C LYS A 357 36.88 22.87 8.59
N SER A 358 35.59 22.74 8.72
CA SER A 358 34.94 22.45 9.97
C SER A 358 34.32 21.06 9.91
N LYS A 359 34.90 20.12 10.64
CA LYS A 359 34.36 18.77 10.88
C LYS A 359 33.03 18.93 11.63
N ILE A 360 31.94 19.17 10.92
CA ILE A 360 30.59 19.01 11.48
C ILE A 360 30.40 17.50 11.61
N LYS A 361 30.36 17.02 12.84
CA LYS A 361 30.07 15.62 13.15
C LYS A 361 28.70 15.32 12.55
N SER A 362 28.60 14.27 11.76
CA SER A 362 27.38 13.81 11.06
C SER A 362 26.22 13.41 12.00
N SER A 363 26.40 13.54 13.31
CA SER A 363 25.42 13.25 14.37
C SER A 363 24.53 14.43 14.78
N GLU A 364 24.75 15.65 14.24
CA GLU A 364 24.05 16.87 14.69
C GLU A 364 23.08 17.47 13.67
N LEU A 365 22.85 16.80 12.53
CA LEU A 365 21.86 17.25 11.56
C LEU A 365 20.47 16.72 11.94
N GLU A 366 19.72 17.57 12.65
CA GLU A 366 18.31 17.26 12.95
C GLU A 366 17.51 17.04 11.66
N PRO A 367 16.69 15.98 11.61
CA PRO A 367 15.84 15.74 10.46
C PRO A 367 14.83 16.88 10.30
N ARG A 368 14.72 17.46 9.09
CA ARG A 368 13.81 18.57 8.80
C ARG A 368 12.36 18.15 8.62
N GLY A 369 12.11 16.88 8.34
CA GLY A 369 10.77 16.37 8.08
C GLY A 369 10.76 14.99 7.48
N LEU A 370 9.56 14.48 7.25
CA LEU A 370 9.31 13.25 6.51
C LEU A 370 9.03 13.58 5.04
N CYS A 371 9.59 12.79 4.15
CA CYS A 371 9.24 12.77 2.75
C CYS A 371 8.48 11.48 2.44
N ILE A 372 7.26 11.60 1.95
CA ILE A 372 6.40 10.49 1.54
C ILE A 372 6.27 10.56 0.03
N VAL A 373 6.65 9.49 -0.65
CA VAL A 373 6.56 9.38 -2.11
C VAL A 373 5.54 8.29 -2.44
N ALA A 374 4.48 8.67 -3.16
CA ALA A 374 3.48 7.75 -3.67
C ALA A 374 3.71 7.50 -5.16
N ALA A 375 3.84 6.25 -5.55
CA ALA A 375 3.83 5.83 -6.94
C ALA A 375 2.38 5.69 -7.41
N VAL A 376 1.98 6.52 -8.37
CA VAL A 376 0.61 6.59 -8.87
C VAL A 376 0.56 6.06 -10.29
N GLY A 377 -0.43 5.23 -10.58
CA GLY A 377 -0.67 4.66 -11.89
C GLY A 377 -2.12 4.80 -12.35
N LYS A 378 -2.32 4.72 -13.67
CA LYS A 378 -3.66 4.60 -14.27
C LYS A 378 -4.29 3.26 -13.90
N GLU A 379 -3.47 2.25 -13.68
CA GLU A 379 -3.87 0.88 -13.39
C GLU A 379 -3.18 0.38 -12.13
N HIS A 380 -3.78 -0.62 -11.51
CA HIS A 380 -3.15 -1.36 -10.44
C HIS A 380 -1.94 -2.15 -10.98
N ARG A 381 -0.81 -2.17 -10.26
CA ARG A 381 0.44 -2.84 -10.69
C ARG A 381 0.29 -4.32 -11.05
N PHE A 382 -0.76 -4.98 -10.57
CA PHE A 382 -1.07 -6.38 -10.87
C PHE A 382 -2.07 -6.55 -12.02
N GLY A 383 -2.35 -5.50 -12.80
CA GLY A 383 -3.23 -5.57 -13.96
C GLY A 383 -4.68 -5.91 -13.62
N ARG A 384 -5.14 -5.59 -12.40
CA ARG A 384 -6.52 -5.81 -12.01
C ARG A 384 -7.42 -4.73 -12.62
N TRP A 385 -8.64 -5.09 -12.93
CA TRP A 385 -9.68 -4.43 -13.74
C TRP A 385 -10.10 -3.00 -13.38
N LYS A 386 -9.57 -2.36 -12.33
CA LYS A 386 -9.76 -0.92 -12.09
C LYS A 386 -8.71 -0.14 -12.87
N CYS A 387 -9.16 0.58 -13.88
CA CYS A 387 -8.33 1.41 -14.74
C CYS A 387 -8.91 2.81 -14.82
N PHE A 388 -8.09 3.83 -14.64
CA PHE A 388 -8.44 5.24 -14.85
C PHE A 388 -8.01 5.64 -16.25
N THR A 389 -8.71 5.16 -17.24
CA THR A 389 -8.55 5.59 -18.64
C THR A 389 -9.36 6.85 -18.86
N ASN A 390 -8.89 7.70 -19.77
CA ASN A 390 -9.63 8.82 -20.29
C ASN A 390 -10.87 8.27 -21.01
N ASN A 391 -11.98 8.14 -20.32
CA ASN A 391 -13.23 7.86 -20.97
C ASN A 391 -13.68 9.11 -21.71
N PHE A 392 -14.00 8.94 -22.99
CA PHE A 392 -14.42 9.97 -23.93
C PHE A 392 -15.77 10.67 -23.58
N HIS A 393 -16.22 10.63 -22.33
CA HIS A 393 -17.36 11.39 -21.86
C HIS A 393 -16.88 12.67 -21.20
N GLU A 394 -17.09 13.77 -21.88
CA GLU A 394 -16.92 15.14 -21.38
C GLU A 394 -17.63 15.28 -20.03
N GLY A 395 -16.85 15.47 -18.97
CA GLY A 395 -17.36 15.76 -17.63
C GLY A 395 -16.74 14.97 -16.47
N SER A 396 -16.02 13.88 -16.73
CA SER A 396 -15.35 13.13 -15.66
C SER A 396 -13.95 13.71 -15.39
N ALA A 397 -13.78 14.38 -14.28
CA ALA A 397 -12.57 15.09 -13.86
C ALA A 397 -11.38 14.21 -13.43
N ALA A 398 -11.27 12.96 -13.88
CA ALA A 398 -10.27 12.04 -13.37
C ALA A 398 -9.40 11.43 -14.46
N ASP A 399 -8.59 12.26 -15.11
CA ASP A 399 -7.44 11.79 -15.88
C ASP A 399 -6.39 11.19 -14.94
N GLY A 400 -6.44 9.88 -14.71
CA GLY A 400 -5.37 9.18 -14.02
C GLY A 400 -4.05 9.35 -14.76
N ARG A 401 -2.99 9.76 -14.06
CA ARG A 401 -1.65 9.95 -14.65
C ARG A 401 -0.67 8.99 -14.01
N ASN A 402 0.19 8.39 -14.83
CA ASN A 402 1.34 7.66 -14.31
C ASN A 402 2.38 8.65 -13.80
N GLY A 403 2.81 8.49 -12.55
CA GLY A 403 3.79 9.41 -11.96
C GLY A 403 4.08 9.11 -10.50
N ALA A 404 4.76 10.03 -9.85
CA ALA A 404 5.00 10.01 -8.42
C ALA A 404 4.54 11.32 -7.80
N VAL A 405 3.84 11.24 -6.68
CA VAL A 405 3.43 12.38 -5.87
C VAL A 405 4.28 12.40 -4.61
N VAL A 406 4.84 13.55 -4.29
CA VAL A 406 5.73 13.73 -3.14
C VAL A 406 5.08 14.67 -2.14
N PHE A 407 4.95 14.20 -0.91
CA PHE A 407 4.50 14.98 0.24
C PHE A 407 5.68 15.25 1.16
N GLU A 408 5.85 16.50 1.57
CA GLU A 408 6.82 16.89 2.57
C GLU A 408 6.06 17.26 3.87
N VAL A 409 6.30 16.52 4.93
CA VAL A 409 5.71 16.74 6.25
C VAL A 409 6.80 17.29 7.16
N PRO A 410 6.82 18.60 7.47
CA PRO A 410 7.82 19.19 8.35
C PRO A 410 7.63 18.70 9.79
N PHE A 411 8.72 18.46 10.50
CA PHE A 411 8.66 18.29 11.95
C PHE A 411 8.40 19.65 12.60
N ILE A 412 7.36 19.74 13.39
CA ILE A 412 7.10 20.94 14.20
C ILE A 412 8.08 20.88 15.37
N SER A 413 9.10 21.77 15.36
CA SER A 413 9.90 21.96 16.55
C SER A 413 9.03 22.64 17.60
N ASP A 414 8.88 22.01 18.77
CA ASP A 414 8.24 22.61 19.97
C ASP A 414 9.07 23.79 20.51
N SER A 415 9.42 24.74 19.67
CA SER A 415 10.08 25.96 20.10
C SER A 415 9.05 27.08 20.18
N LYS A 416 8.19 27.01 21.24
CA LYS A 416 7.57 28.14 21.95
C LYS A 416 6.62 27.60 23.01
N GLN A 417 7.12 27.24 24.14
CA GLN A 417 6.46 27.46 25.42
C GLN A 417 7.19 28.56 26.16
#